data_e2f1b7fb822fc05d75a6cc6b6be130a8
#
_entry.id   e2f1b7fb822fc05d75a6cc6b6be130a8
#
_cell.length_a   1.000
_cell.length_b   1.000
_cell.length_c   1.000
_cell.angle_alpha   90.00
_cell.angle_beta   90.00
_cell.angle_gamma   90.00
#
_symmetry.space_group_name_H-M   'P 1'
#
loop_
_entity.id
_entity.type
_entity.pdbx_description
1 polymer ?
#
loop_
_entity_poly.entity_id
_entity_poly.type
_entity_poly.pdbx_seq_one_letter_code
_entity_poly.pdbx_strand_id
1 'polypeptide(L)'
;ELCDNCGMLFVFDEESKHSFWMKNTRIPLDMIFIDSDLNVVDILHAAPCVEDPCKSYAPDEKASYVLETNLGKFDESVIGQKMKWVGG
;
A
#
# COMPACT_ATOMS: atom_id res chain seq x y z
N GLU A 1 6.13 -7.10 -13.06
CA GLU A 1 6.61 -6.92 -11.71
C GLU A 1 7.26 -5.55 -11.52
N LEU A 2 7.32 -5.08 -10.29
CA LEU A 2 7.92 -3.80 -9.98
C LEU A 2 9.44 -3.93 -9.95
N CYS A 3 10.14 -2.91 -10.41
CA CYS A 3 11.60 -2.87 -10.26
C CYS A 3 11.96 -2.69 -8.78
N ASP A 4 13.23 -2.95 -8.39
CA ASP A 4 13.66 -2.96 -6.99
C ASP A 4 13.31 -1.68 -6.23
N ASN A 5 13.51 -0.54 -6.86
CA ASN A 5 13.28 0.74 -6.19
C ASN A 5 12.04 1.45 -6.72
N CYS A 6 11.14 0.71 -7.35
CA CYS A 6 9.92 1.26 -7.92
C CYS A 6 8.74 1.03 -7.01
N GLY A 7 7.72 1.84 -7.19
CA GLY A 7 6.46 1.68 -6.51
C GLY A 7 5.34 2.25 -7.36
N MET A 8 4.11 1.95 -6.97
CA MET A 8 2.93 2.52 -7.61
C MET A 8 2.17 3.30 -6.56
N LEU A 9 1.89 4.56 -6.85
CA LEU A 9 1.14 5.42 -5.93
C LEU A 9 -0.29 5.56 -6.42
N PHE A 10 -1.23 5.20 -5.56
CA PHE A 10 -2.66 5.38 -5.80
C PHE A 10 -3.12 6.60 -5.03
N VAL A 11 -3.80 7.52 -5.73
CA VAL A 11 -4.31 8.75 -5.13
C VAL A 11 -5.84 8.68 -5.18
N PHE A 12 -6.48 8.87 -4.03
CA PHE A 12 -7.93 8.80 -3.91
C PHE A 12 -8.50 10.18 -3.65
N ASP A 13 -9.69 10.45 -4.21
CA ASP A 13 -10.36 11.74 -4.06
C ASP A 13 -10.83 11.99 -2.64
N GLU A 14 -11.13 10.91 -1.91
CA GLU A 14 -11.55 11.06 -0.52
C GLU A 14 -10.84 10.06 0.36
N GLU A 15 -10.64 10.46 1.61
CA GLU A 15 -9.99 9.64 2.61
C GLU A 15 -10.95 8.58 3.11
N SER A 16 -10.57 7.31 2.96
CA SER A 16 -11.41 6.19 3.41
C SER A 16 -10.56 4.93 3.59
N LYS A 17 -11.20 3.86 4.07
CA LYS A 17 -10.53 2.57 4.23
C LYS A 17 -10.65 1.79 2.92
N HIS A 18 -9.89 2.22 1.92
CA HIS A 18 -9.89 1.58 0.61
C HIS A 18 -9.35 0.16 0.70
N SER A 19 -10.05 -0.79 0.06
CA SER A 19 -9.59 -2.17 0.04
C SER A 19 -8.98 -2.52 -1.31
N PHE A 20 -8.05 -3.46 -1.31
CA PHE A 20 -7.33 -3.90 -2.50
C PHE A 20 -7.45 -5.40 -2.63
N TRP A 21 -7.84 -5.88 -3.82
CA TRP A 21 -8.02 -7.28 -4.13
C TRP A 21 -6.80 -7.78 -4.89
N MET A 22 -6.23 -8.87 -4.39
CA MET A 22 -4.98 -9.40 -4.95
C MET A 22 -5.21 -10.42 -6.08
N LYS A 23 -6.44 -10.60 -6.54
CA LYS A 23 -6.75 -11.54 -7.62
C LYS A 23 -5.90 -11.25 -8.85
N ASN A 24 -5.29 -12.28 -9.41
CA ASN A 24 -4.41 -12.21 -10.57
C ASN A 24 -3.11 -11.45 -10.33
N THR A 25 -2.79 -11.12 -9.09
CA THR A 25 -1.52 -10.51 -8.74
C THR A 25 -0.52 -11.62 -8.45
N ARG A 26 0.58 -11.62 -9.19
CA ARG A 26 1.57 -12.71 -9.15
C ARG A 26 2.76 -12.44 -8.25
N ILE A 27 2.91 -11.20 -7.77
CA ILE A 27 4.03 -10.83 -6.90
C ILE A 27 3.50 -10.35 -5.56
N PRO A 28 4.25 -10.61 -4.46
CA PRO A 28 3.87 -10.06 -3.16
C PRO A 28 4.19 -8.58 -3.10
N LEU A 29 3.38 -7.83 -2.36
CA LEU A 29 3.50 -6.37 -2.30
C LEU A 29 3.42 -5.89 -0.86
N ASP A 30 4.16 -4.81 -0.56
CA ASP A 30 3.93 -3.99 0.62
C ASP A 30 2.97 -2.88 0.23
N MET A 31 1.91 -2.70 1.02
CA MET A 31 0.94 -1.62 0.82
C MET A 31 1.05 -0.64 1.97
N ILE A 32 1.52 0.56 1.68
CA ILE A 32 1.70 1.61 2.68
C ILE A 32 0.56 2.60 2.55
N PHE A 33 -0.25 2.71 3.60
CA PHE A 33 -1.44 3.55 3.63
C PHE A 33 -1.11 4.89 4.28
N ILE A 34 -1.43 5.99 3.60
CA ILE A 34 -0.99 7.33 3.95
C ILE A 34 -2.23 8.23 4.00
N ASP A 35 -2.36 9.01 5.07
CA ASP A 35 -3.50 9.91 5.22
C ASP A 35 -3.30 11.21 4.43
N SER A 36 -4.28 12.11 4.49
CA SER A 36 -4.23 13.38 3.75
C SER A 36 -3.14 14.32 4.24
N ASP A 37 -2.66 14.12 5.47
CA ASP A 37 -1.55 14.90 6.03
C ASP A 37 -0.19 14.26 5.77
N LEU A 38 -0.16 13.20 4.96
CA LEU A 38 1.03 12.45 4.59
C LEU A 38 1.64 11.63 5.73
N ASN A 39 0.84 11.31 6.75
CA ASN A 39 1.28 10.38 7.79
C ASN A 39 1.02 8.95 7.35
N VAL A 40 1.98 8.06 7.60
CA VAL A 40 1.76 6.64 7.36
C VAL A 40 0.87 6.11 8.48
N VAL A 41 -0.30 5.61 8.12
CA VAL A 41 -1.30 5.16 9.10
C VAL A 41 -1.40 3.66 9.20
N ASP A 42 -0.96 2.92 8.19
CA ASP A 42 -0.98 1.46 8.23
C ASP A 42 -0.05 0.90 7.17
N ILE A 43 0.31 -0.37 7.33
CA ILE A 43 1.07 -1.10 6.32
C ILE A 43 0.54 -2.54 6.30
N LEU A 44 0.33 -3.07 5.10
CA LEU A 44 -0.10 -4.45 4.91
C LEU A 44 0.86 -5.14 3.96
N HIS A 45 1.13 -6.42 4.24
CA HIS A 45 1.97 -7.25 3.40
C HIS A 45 1.06 -8.21 2.66
N ALA A 46 0.91 -8.02 1.35
CA ALA A 46 -0.06 -8.75 0.57
C ALA A 46 0.59 -9.90 -0.20
N ALA A 47 0.03 -11.08 -0.07
CA ALA A 47 0.49 -12.26 -0.78
C ALA A 47 -0.11 -12.32 -2.19
N PRO A 48 0.62 -12.90 -3.15
CA PRO A 48 0.05 -13.08 -4.49
C PRO A 48 -1.13 -14.06 -4.45
N CYS A 49 -2.07 -13.89 -5.36
CA CYS A 49 -3.22 -14.77 -5.46
C CYS A 49 -3.68 -14.87 -6.90
N VAL A 50 -3.69 -16.10 -7.44
CA VAL A 50 -4.10 -16.34 -8.83
C VAL A 50 -5.36 -17.20 -8.93
N GLU A 51 -5.79 -17.84 -7.84
CA GLU A 51 -6.97 -18.70 -7.82
C GLU A 51 -7.89 -18.31 -6.66
N ASP A 52 -9.17 -18.25 -6.92
CA ASP A 52 -10.17 -17.93 -5.89
C ASP A 52 -10.21 -18.99 -4.78
N PRO A 53 -10.52 -18.61 -3.55
CA PRO A 53 -10.83 -17.24 -3.13
C PRO A 53 -9.57 -16.41 -2.87
N CYS A 54 -9.59 -15.17 -3.32
CA CYS A 54 -8.49 -14.24 -3.09
C CYS A 54 -8.88 -13.24 -2.00
N LYS A 55 -7.93 -12.99 -1.08
CA LYS A 55 -8.14 -12.09 0.03
C LYS A 55 -8.13 -10.63 -0.45
N SER A 56 -8.99 -9.82 0.14
CA SER A 56 -8.92 -8.37 0.01
C SER A 56 -8.20 -7.78 1.22
N TYR A 57 -7.43 -6.73 0.99
CA TYR A 57 -6.64 -6.07 2.03
C TYR A 57 -7.17 -4.67 2.23
N ALA A 58 -7.45 -4.33 3.48
CA ALA A 58 -7.92 -2.98 3.84
C ALA A 58 -7.23 -2.54 5.12
N PRO A 59 -6.88 -1.24 5.23
CA PRO A 59 -6.22 -0.74 6.43
C PRO A 59 -7.21 -0.58 7.58
N ASP A 60 -6.66 -0.43 8.80
CA ASP A 60 -7.46 -0.14 9.99
C ASP A 60 -7.84 1.33 10.06
N GLU A 61 -7.12 2.20 9.36
CA GLU A 61 -7.32 3.64 9.36
C GLU A 61 -7.63 4.14 7.97
N LYS A 62 -8.27 5.30 7.87
CA LYS A 62 -8.57 5.91 6.57
C LYS A 62 -7.30 6.43 5.91
N ALA A 63 -7.23 6.32 4.59
CA ALA A 63 -6.08 6.76 3.82
C ALA A 63 -6.53 7.52 2.58
N SER A 64 -5.70 8.47 2.16
CA SER A 64 -5.89 9.20 0.91
C SER A 64 -4.94 8.71 -0.18
N TYR A 65 -3.86 8.04 0.20
CA TYR A 65 -2.85 7.52 -0.73
C TYR A 65 -2.46 6.12 -0.32
N VAL A 66 -2.16 5.30 -1.32
CA VAL A 66 -1.58 3.97 -1.07
C VAL A 66 -0.37 3.81 -1.97
N LEU A 67 0.77 3.51 -1.36
CA LEU A 67 2.00 3.23 -2.09
C LEU A 67 2.22 1.73 -2.08
N GLU A 68 2.30 1.11 -3.26
CA GLU A 68 2.60 -0.30 -3.40
C GLU A 68 4.05 -0.48 -3.86
N THR A 69 4.78 -1.34 -3.15
CA THR A 69 6.17 -1.66 -3.47
C THR A 69 6.35 -3.18 -3.43
N ASN A 70 7.50 -3.65 -3.89
CA ASN A 70 7.85 -5.05 -3.71
C ASN A 70 7.90 -5.39 -2.22
N LEU A 71 7.51 -6.63 -1.88
CA LEU A 71 7.49 -7.08 -0.49
C LEU A 71 8.89 -6.97 0.12
N GLY A 72 8.94 -6.58 1.38
CA GLY A 72 10.19 -6.50 2.14
C GLY A 72 10.85 -5.14 2.13
N LYS A 73 10.24 -4.15 1.49
CA LYS A 73 10.82 -2.80 1.46
C LYS A 73 10.52 -1.99 2.72
N PHE A 74 9.40 -2.29 3.39
CA PHE A 74 8.96 -1.55 4.57
C PHE A 74 8.40 -2.51 5.59
N ASP A 75 8.42 -2.09 6.85
CA ASP A 75 7.80 -2.84 7.94
C ASP A 75 6.97 -1.88 8.80
N GLU A 76 6.39 -2.42 9.87
CA GLU A 76 5.48 -1.65 10.72
C GLU A 76 6.14 -0.45 11.41
N SER A 77 7.45 -0.36 11.39
CA SER A 77 8.15 0.78 11.99
C SER A 77 7.89 2.09 11.26
N VAL A 78 7.41 2.03 10.00
CA VAL A 78 7.09 3.27 9.26
C VAL A 78 5.76 3.88 9.68
N ILE A 79 4.91 3.13 10.40
CA ILE A 79 3.62 3.67 10.87
C ILE A 79 3.89 4.83 11.82
N GLY A 80 3.21 5.95 11.57
CA GLY A 80 3.40 7.19 12.34
C GLY A 80 4.43 8.14 11.75
N GLN A 81 5.20 7.70 10.77
CA GLN A 81 6.16 8.57 10.11
C GLN A 81 5.45 9.43 9.06
N LYS A 82 6.01 10.60 8.81
CA LYS A 82 5.46 11.52 7.82
C LYS A 82 6.17 11.33 6.50
N MET A 83 5.38 11.13 5.44
CA MET A 83 5.92 11.03 4.10
C MET A 83 6.26 12.41 3.56
N LYS A 84 7.21 12.45 2.64
CA LYS A 84 7.65 13.69 2.04
C LYS A 84 7.75 13.49 0.54
N TRP A 85 7.10 14.37 -0.22
CA TRP A 85 7.22 14.34 -1.66
C TRP A 85 8.54 15.00 -2.05
N VAL A 86 9.38 14.24 -2.74
CA VAL A 86 10.62 14.77 -3.29
C VAL A 86 10.35 14.97 -4.76
N GLY A 87 10.27 16.22 -5.17
CA GLY A 87 9.93 16.56 -6.53
C GLY A 87 10.99 16.12 -7.50
N GLY A 88 10.57 15.74 -8.68
CA GLY A 88 11.49 15.35 -9.72
C GLY A 88 10.81 15.45 -11.05
#